data_a92854232cb4256f6ada75c856c849a6
#
_entry.id   a92854232cb4256f6ada75c856c849a6
#
_cell.length_a   1.000
_cell.length_b   1.000
_cell.length_c   1.000
_cell.angle_alpha   90.00
_cell.angle_beta   90.00
_cell.angle_gamma   90.00
#
_symmetry.space_group_name_H-M   'P 1'
#
loop_
_entity.id
_entity.type
_entity.pdbx_description
1 polymer ?
#
loop_
_entity_poly.entity_id
_entity_poly.type
_entity_poly.pdbx_seq_one_letter_code
_entity_poly.pdbx_strand_id
1 'polypeptide(L)'
;MGITNLKTPCFILDEAELVRNIREFDTALHSKFNKSFIGYSVKTNALPYVLRLAKDNGCYAEVVSYHEYSLALKVGFDKRHIIYNGPLKSKSTFLQAVGDGALVNVENWREIEWLRDLPKDRCYGIGIRLNINISKISPEDAACDDDDSRFGFSFESGEFQQALKKISSIGNIDVVGLHSHREPKTRSVGFYRHVISYVANIVSQCQLHLDYWDLGGGFFGIMSGKPTYQQYVDGFYEALPTSLRDVTIVVEPGNAIVASAFDYRMEVIDVKHHDGKIYVCTDGTRNDVDPFFRKTDYFKDFVLTNPKERPLADLPQVISGLSCLEYDRLFQLPAGSVALTPGDIIVFHRVGAYTMALSPLFIHYFPNVYVSSPSGLLLIRKEWNENNFIIGNNY
;
A
#
# COMPACT_ATOMS: atom_id res chain seq x y z
N MET A 1 9.46 -19.42 21.54
CA MET A 1 8.09 -19.92 21.34
C MET A 1 7.96 -20.36 19.89
N GLY A 2 7.42 -21.54 19.60
CA GLY A 2 7.16 -21.95 18.21
C GLY A 2 5.91 -21.23 17.68
N ILE A 3 5.82 -21.05 16.35
CA ILE A 3 4.68 -20.42 15.65
C ILE A 3 3.34 -21.10 15.98
N THR A 4 3.37 -22.37 16.42
CA THR A 4 2.19 -23.16 16.75
C THR A 4 1.46 -22.76 18.04
N ASN A 5 2.12 -22.05 18.97
CA ASN A 5 1.57 -21.73 20.31
C ASN A 5 1.37 -20.21 20.49
N LEU A 6 1.12 -19.48 19.42
CA LEU A 6 0.84 -18.05 19.52
C LEU A 6 -0.60 -17.81 19.95
N LYS A 7 -0.81 -16.78 20.79
CA LYS A 7 -2.16 -16.28 21.08
C LYS A 7 -2.79 -15.75 19.80
N THR A 8 -3.93 -16.31 19.42
CA THR A 8 -4.79 -15.85 18.33
C THR A 8 -5.85 -14.86 18.85
N PRO A 9 -6.46 -14.05 18.00
CA PRO A 9 -6.04 -13.81 16.62
C PRO A 9 -4.73 -13.02 16.59
N CYS A 10 -3.90 -13.21 15.54
CA CYS A 10 -2.65 -12.48 15.41
C CYS A 10 -2.17 -12.37 13.96
N PHE A 11 -1.40 -11.32 13.68
CA PHE A 11 -0.63 -11.21 12.44
C PHE A 11 0.80 -11.68 12.67
N ILE A 12 1.39 -12.25 11.62
CA ILE A 12 2.80 -12.65 11.60
C ILE A 12 3.44 -12.03 10.36
N LEU A 13 4.47 -11.20 10.56
CA LEU A 13 5.34 -10.70 9.51
C LEU A 13 6.49 -11.69 9.27
N ASP A 14 6.67 -12.11 8.04
CA ASP A 14 7.91 -12.72 7.56
C ASP A 14 8.87 -11.60 7.13
N GLU A 15 9.89 -11.35 7.95
CA GLU A 15 10.89 -10.32 7.69
C GLU A 15 11.70 -10.60 6.42
N ALA A 16 12.06 -11.86 6.19
CA ALA A 16 12.86 -12.25 5.04
C ALA A 16 12.09 -12.05 3.73
N GLU A 17 10.79 -12.37 3.73
CA GLU A 17 9.90 -12.13 2.59
C GLU A 17 9.78 -10.63 2.27
N LEU A 18 9.58 -9.78 3.28
CA LEU A 18 9.51 -8.34 3.09
C LEU A 18 10.79 -7.78 2.46
N VAL A 19 11.92 -8.14 3.03
CA VAL A 19 13.24 -7.69 2.55
C VAL A 19 13.52 -8.21 1.14
N ARG A 20 13.15 -9.46 0.85
CA ARG A 20 13.27 -10.04 -0.49
C ARG A 20 12.46 -9.23 -1.52
N ASN A 21 11.20 -8.93 -1.22
CA ASN A 21 10.34 -8.16 -2.12
C ASN A 21 10.93 -6.78 -2.46
N ILE A 22 11.48 -6.08 -1.47
CA ILE A 22 12.16 -4.80 -1.68
C ILE A 22 13.37 -4.99 -2.59
N ARG A 23 14.26 -5.93 -2.27
CA ARG A 23 15.52 -6.15 -3.00
C ARG A 23 15.30 -6.61 -4.44
N GLU A 24 14.34 -7.47 -4.69
CA GLU A 24 14.04 -7.94 -6.04
C GLU A 24 13.49 -6.79 -6.91
N PHE A 25 12.65 -5.92 -6.37
CA PHE A 25 12.17 -4.76 -7.12
C PHE A 25 13.30 -3.74 -7.36
N ASP A 26 14.10 -3.45 -6.34
CA ASP A 26 15.24 -2.55 -6.46
C ASP A 26 16.27 -3.06 -7.49
N THR A 27 16.57 -4.36 -7.46
CA THR A 27 17.46 -5.00 -8.45
C THR A 27 16.88 -4.87 -9.87
N ALA A 28 15.59 -5.08 -10.05
CA ALA A 28 14.94 -4.90 -11.35
C ALA A 28 15.08 -3.46 -11.84
N LEU A 29 14.82 -2.45 -10.99
CA LEU A 29 14.98 -1.03 -11.33
C LEU A 29 16.42 -0.72 -11.78
N HIS A 30 17.41 -1.11 -10.98
CA HIS A 30 18.82 -0.85 -11.28
C HIS A 30 19.35 -1.63 -12.48
N SER A 31 18.63 -2.66 -12.96
CA SER A 31 18.98 -3.36 -14.22
C SER A 31 18.79 -2.48 -15.47
N LYS A 32 17.99 -1.41 -15.40
CA LYS A 32 17.65 -0.53 -16.52
C LYS A 32 17.92 0.95 -16.26
N PHE A 33 17.81 1.41 -15.03
CA PHE A 33 17.92 2.81 -14.67
C PHE A 33 19.12 3.06 -13.76
N ASN A 34 19.99 3.97 -14.18
CA ASN A 34 21.16 4.38 -13.37
C ASN A 34 20.74 5.18 -12.12
N LYS A 35 19.57 5.84 -12.18
CA LYS A 35 19.00 6.63 -11.11
C LYS A 35 17.58 6.19 -10.87
N SER A 36 17.35 5.46 -9.80
CA SER A 36 16.03 5.04 -9.40
C SER A 36 15.99 4.71 -7.91
N PHE A 37 14.80 4.78 -7.31
CA PHE A 37 14.58 4.32 -5.95
C PHE A 37 13.11 3.98 -5.70
N ILE A 38 12.87 3.25 -4.63
CA ILE A 38 11.56 2.84 -4.15
C ILE A 38 11.09 3.81 -3.06
N GLY A 39 9.91 4.42 -3.25
CA GLY A 39 9.11 5.04 -2.21
C GLY A 39 8.14 4.00 -1.62
N TYR A 40 8.43 3.46 -0.43
CA TYR A 40 7.50 2.56 0.21
C TYR A 40 6.19 3.29 0.57
N SER A 41 5.06 2.83 0.05
CA SER A 41 3.75 3.46 0.25
C SER A 41 3.21 3.20 1.66
N VAL A 42 3.41 4.17 2.57
CA VAL A 42 3.14 4.05 4.03
C VAL A 42 1.68 3.70 4.32
N LYS A 43 0.73 4.28 3.56
CA LYS A 43 -0.73 4.00 3.69
C LYS A 43 -1.10 2.52 3.58
N THR A 44 -0.26 1.72 2.94
CA THR A 44 -0.52 0.28 2.74
C THR A 44 -0.37 -0.50 4.04
N ASN A 45 0.69 -0.21 4.80
CA ASN A 45 0.93 -0.76 6.13
C ASN A 45 1.91 0.15 6.88
N ALA A 46 1.39 0.90 7.85
CA ALA A 46 2.13 1.92 8.60
C ALA A 46 2.77 1.40 9.89
N LEU A 47 2.92 0.08 10.09
CA LEU A 47 3.58 -0.45 11.27
C LEU A 47 5.01 0.09 11.38
N PRO A 48 5.42 0.68 12.51
CA PRO A 48 6.77 1.24 12.67
C PRO A 48 7.89 0.25 12.36
N TYR A 49 7.69 -1.04 12.63
CA TYR A 49 8.66 -2.08 12.31
C TYR A 49 8.82 -2.25 10.79
N VAL A 50 7.72 -2.27 10.03
CA VAL A 50 7.72 -2.33 8.56
C VAL A 50 8.41 -1.11 7.98
N LEU A 51 8.08 0.09 8.49
CA LEU A 51 8.70 1.34 8.05
C LEU A 51 10.21 1.35 8.29
N ARG A 52 10.65 0.83 9.45
CA ARG A 52 12.08 0.70 9.76
C ARG A 52 12.76 -0.26 8.78
N LEU A 53 12.18 -1.43 8.51
CA LEU A 53 12.73 -2.38 7.53
C LEU A 53 12.83 -1.77 6.12
N ALA A 54 11.80 -1.04 5.69
CA ALA A 54 11.82 -0.35 4.41
C ALA A 54 12.97 0.67 4.35
N LYS A 55 13.09 1.52 5.38
CA LYS A 55 14.18 2.49 5.52
C LYS A 55 15.55 1.82 5.51
N ASP A 56 15.74 0.78 6.32
CA ASP A 56 17.02 0.08 6.48
C ASP A 56 17.43 -0.69 5.19
N ASN A 57 16.49 -0.91 4.27
CA ASN A 57 16.74 -1.46 2.93
C ASN A 57 16.69 -0.38 1.82
N GLY A 58 16.88 0.90 2.14
CA GLY A 58 17.11 1.97 1.19
C GLY A 58 15.84 2.61 0.60
N CYS A 59 14.65 2.20 1.04
CA CYS A 59 13.42 2.85 0.57
C CYS A 59 13.27 4.27 1.13
N TYR A 60 12.67 5.15 0.33
CA TYR A 60 12.08 6.39 0.79
C TYR A 60 10.70 6.10 1.41
N ALA A 61 10.16 7.01 2.22
CA ALA A 61 8.79 6.93 2.69
C ALA A 61 7.86 7.73 1.76
N GLU A 62 6.96 7.05 1.03
CA GLU A 62 5.86 7.73 0.35
C GLU A 62 4.72 7.91 1.33
N VAL A 63 4.37 9.18 1.61
CA VAL A 63 3.37 9.59 2.59
C VAL A 63 2.29 10.44 1.93
N VAL A 64 1.03 10.25 2.35
CA VAL A 64 -0.13 10.93 1.75
C VAL A 64 -0.91 11.80 2.74
N SER A 65 -0.39 11.96 3.96
CA SER A 65 -0.98 12.80 4.99
C SER A 65 0.08 13.38 5.92
N TYR A 66 -0.28 14.47 6.62
CA TYR A 66 0.60 15.05 7.65
C TYR A 66 0.84 14.10 8.83
N HIS A 67 -0.08 13.17 9.08
CA HIS A 67 0.10 12.12 10.08
C HIS A 67 1.20 11.14 9.68
N GLU A 68 1.16 10.65 8.43
CA GLU A 68 2.17 9.72 7.92
C GLU A 68 3.53 10.41 7.77
N TYR A 69 3.57 11.70 7.36
CA TYR A 69 4.79 12.50 7.32
C TYR A 69 5.45 12.56 8.70
N SER A 70 4.66 12.89 9.74
CA SER A 70 5.15 12.94 11.12
C SER A 70 5.60 11.57 11.62
N LEU A 71 4.88 10.50 11.25
CA LEU A 71 5.25 9.13 11.61
C LEU A 71 6.57 8.72 10.96
N ALA A 72 6.76 9.00 9.67
CA ALA A 72 8.00 8.70 8.95
C ALA A 72 9.21 9.36 9.60
N LEU A 73 9.10 10.66 9.96
CA LEU A 73 10.14 11.38 10.70
C LEU A 73 10.41 10.73 12.07
N LYS A 74 9.37 10.32 12.78
CA LYS A 74 9.50 9.69 14.11
C LYS A 74 10.13 8.31 14.06
N VAL A 75 9.94 7.55 12.98
CA VAL A 75 10.62 6.27 12.71
C VAL A 75 12.09 6.49 12.32
N GLY A 76 12.46 7.71 11.93
CA GLY A 76 13.84 8.12 11.65
C GLY A 76 14.20 8.11 10.17
N PHE A 77 13.24 8.27 9.25
CA PHE A 77 13.57 8.60 7.86
C PHE A 77 14.30 9.97 7.80
N ASP A 78 15.33 10.07 6.95
CA ASP A 78 15.88 11.37 6.60
C ASP A 78 14.79 12.20 5.90
N LYS A 79 14.74 13.49 6.21
CA LYS A 79 13.74 14.41 5.66
C LYS A 79 13.75 14.45 4.13
N ARG A 80 14.91 14.28 3.50
CA ARG A 80 15.10 14.23 2.04
C ARG A 80 14.71 12.88 1.44
N HIS A 81 14.54 11.85 2.27
CA HIS A 81 14.06 10.52 1.87
C HIS A 81 12.56 10.35 2.14
N ILE A 82 11.81 11.43 2.01
CA ILE A 82 10.34 11.42 2.08
C ILE A 82 9.78 11.92 0.75
N ILE A 83 8.79 11.21 0.22
CA ILE A 83 7.95 11.62 -0.90
C ILE A 83 6.60 12.01 -0.32
N TYR A 84 6.24 13.28 -0.45
CA TYR A 84 5.01 13.79 0.17
C TYR A 84 3.94 14.06 -0.88
N ASN A 85 3.03 13.11 -1.01
CA ASN A 85 1.88 13.11 -1.91
C ASN A 85 0.57 13.37 -1.15
N GLY A 86 -0.53 13.18 -1.87
CA GLY A 86 -1.89 13.10 -1.34
C GLY A 86 -2.51 14.43 -0.93
N PRO A 87 -3.85 14.44 -0.78
CA PRO A 87 -4.62 15.67 -0.59
C PRO A 87 -4.64 16.17 0.86
N LEU A 88 -4.20 15.37 1.83
CA LEU A 88 -4.26 15.68 3.26
C LEU A 88 -2.91 16.17 3.78
N LYS A 89 -2.36 17.21 3.14
CA LYS A 89 -1.21 17.94 3.68
C LYS A 89 -1.70 19.10 4.58
N SER A 90 -1.01 19.34 5.70
CA SER A 90 -1.17 20.59 6.43
C SER A 90 -0.20 21.62 5.88
N LYS A 91 -0.55 22.92 5.97
CA LYS A 91 0.33 23.99 5.49
C LYS A 91 1.70 23.95 6.18
N SER A 92 1.72 23.69 7.48
CA SER A 92 2.97 23.63 8.26
C SER A 92 3.87 22.48 7.80
N THR A 93 3.35 21.27 7.67
CA THR A 93 4.14 20.11 7.23
C THR A 93 4.53 20.22 5.75
N PHE A 94 3.70 20.80 4.92
CA PHE A 94 4.01 21.06 3.51
C PHE A 94 5.20 22.01 3.36
N LEU A 95 5.15 23.20 3.99
CA LEU A 95 6.25 24.16 3.96
C LEU A 95 7.53 23.60 4.58
N GLN A 96 7.39 22.87 5.69
CA GLN A 96 8.52 22.18 6.31
C GLN A 96 9.16 21.18 5.35
N ALA A 97 8.37 20.30 4.72
CA ALA A 97 8.87 19.28 3.82
C ALA A 97 9.60 19.87 2.61
N VAL A 98 9.02 20.90 1.98
CA VAL A 98 9.69 21.63 0.89
C VAL A 98 10.97 22.31 1.39
N GLY A 99 10.92 22.96 2.54
CA GLY A 99 12.09 23.60 3.17
C GLY A 99 13.20 22.62 3.52
N ASP A 100 12.87 21.42 3.94
CA ASP A 100 13.81 20.34 4.31
C ASP A 100 14.36 19.56 3.08
N GLY A 101 13.82 19.81 1.88
CA GLY A 101 14.25 19.17 0.63
C GLY A 101 13.65 17.78 0.40
N ALA A 102 12.48 17.47 0.97
CA ALA A 102 11.70 16.30 0.61
C ALA A 102 11.17 16.41 -0.84
N LEU A 103 10.87 15.28 -1.47
CA LEU A 103 10.18 15.26 -2.76
C LEU A 103 8.69 15.53 -2.52
N VAL A 104 8.27 16.79 -2.68
CA VAL A 104 6.89 17.20 -2.44
C VAL A 104 6.17 17.37 -3.78
N ASN A 105 5.16 16.53 -4.04
CA ASN A 105 4.35 16.65 -5.23
C ASN A 105 3.09 17.50 -4.95
N VAL A 106 3.03 18.66 -5.57
CA VAL A 106 1.89 19.59 -5.47
C VAL A 106 0.70 18.99 -6.22
N GLU A 107 -0.46 18.97 -5.57
CA GLU A 107 -1.63 18.25 -6.05
C GLU A 107 -2.87 19.15 -6.26
N ASN A 108 -2.89 20.36 -5.66
CA ASN A 108 -4.04 21.24 -5.69
C ASN A 108 -3.67 22.72 -5.61
N TRP A 109 -4.63 23.59 -5.94
CA TRP A 109 -4.45 25.03 -5.99
C TRP A 109 -4.06 25.65 -4.65
N ARG A 110 -4.56 25.11 -3.55
CA ARG A 110 -4.25 25.59 -2.19
C ARG A 110 -2.77 25.42 -1.86
N GLU A 111 -2.18 24.32 -2.28
CA GLU A 111 -0.75 24.05 -2.08
C GLU A 111 0.13 25.01 -2.88
N ILE A 112 -0.29 25.39 -4.10
CA ILE A 112 0.40 26.41 -4.89
C ILE A 112 0.40 27.76 -4.16
N GLU A 113 -0.72 28.15 -3.52
CA GLU A 113 -0.74 29.39 -2.73
C GLU A 113 0.19 29.30 -1.51
N TRP A 114 0.30 28.15 -0.86
CA TRP A 114 1.22 27.97 0.27
C TRP A 114 2.69 28.15 -0.10
N LEU A 115 3.10 27.83 -1.34
CA LEU A 115 4.48 28.04 -1.80
C LEU A 115 4.92 29.50 -1.70
N ARG A 116 3.99 30.47 -1.73
CA ARG A 116 4.28 31.89 -1.58
C ARG A 116 4.84 32.26 -0.21
N ASP A 117 4.59 31.44 0.80
CA ASP A 117 5.04 31.66 2.18
C ASP A 117 6.45 31.10 2.45
N LEU A 118 7.06 30.43 1.47
CA LEU A 118 8.45 29.98 1.58
C LEU A 118 9.39 31.20 1.59
N PRO A 119 10.50 31.16 2.36
CA PRO A 119 11.53 32.18 2.35
C PRO A 119 12.03 32.48 0.92
N LYS A 120 12.41 33.71 0.65
CA LYS A 120 12.88 34.16 -0.68
C LYS A 120 14.40 34.13 -0.84
N ASP A 121 15.11 33.59 0.13
CA ASP A 121 16.56 33.53 0.21
C ASP A 121 17.20 32.45 -0.66
N ARG A 122 16.39 31.49 -1.16
CA ARG A 122 16.84 30.39 -2.04
C ARG A 122 15.72 29.92 -2.98
N CYS A 123 16.09 29.11 -3.97
CA CYS A 123 15.15 28.38 -4.82
C CYS A 123 14.78 27.03 -4.19
N TYR A 124 13.55 26.57 -4.48
CA TYR A 124 13.02 25.28 -4.02
C TYR A 124 12.55 24.45 -5.21
N GLY A 125 12.99 23.20 -5.28
CA GLY A 125 12.47 22.23 -6.24
C GLY A 125 11.24 21.52 -5.68
N ILE A 126 10.20 21.44 -6.50
CA ILE A 126 8.99 20.66 -6.20
C ILE A 126 8.58 19.78 -7.37
N GLY A 127 7.78 18.76 -7.10
CA GLY A 127 7.05 18.04 -8.13
C GLY A 127 5.62 18.55 -8.30
N ILE A 128 5.00 18.16 -9.40
CA ILE A 128 3.59 18.42 -9.67
C ILE A 128 2.88 17.13 -10.05
N ARG A 129 1.67 16.90 -9.52
CA ARG A 129 0.87 15.73 -9.86
C ARG A 129 0.02 16.00 -11.10
N LEU A 130 0.21 15.15 -12.11
CA LEU A 130 -0.62 15.13 -13.31
C LEU A 130 -1.86 14.28 -13.06
N ASN A 131 -3.04 14.78 -13.40
CA ASN A 131 -4.27 14.00 -13.46
C ASN A 131 -4.24 13.09 -14.70
N ILE A 132 -4.59 11.84 -14.54
CA ILE A 132 -4.62 10.84 -15.61
C ILE A 132 -6.02 10.26 -15.69
N ASN A 133 -6.67 10.41 -16.84
CA ASN A 133 -7.93 9.75 -17.15
C ASN A 133 -7.65 8.42 -17.85
N ILE A 134 -7.87 7.30 -17.13
CA ILE A 134 -7.57 5.95 -17.65
C ILE A 134 -8.45 5.63 -18.86
N SER A 135 -9.73 5.99 -18.85
CA SER A 135 -10.67 5.69 -19.93
C SER A 135 -10.22 6.24 -21.28
N LYS A 136 -9.42 7.32 -21.28
CA LYS A 136 -8.87 7.93 -22.50
C LYS A 136 -7.53 7.33 -22.94
N ILE A 137 -6.72 6.88 -21.98
CA ILE A 137 -5.33 6.47 -22.22
C ILE A 137 -5.21 4.96 -22.38
N SER A 138 -5.96 4.20 -21.62
CA SER A 138 -5.95 2.73 -21.59
C SER A 138 -7.35 2.22 -21.20
N PRO A 139 -8.34 2.31 -22.11
CA PRO A 139 -9.73 1.99 -21.80
C PRO A 139 -9.94 0.58 -21.23
N GLU A 140 -9.11 -0.39 -21.64
CA GLU A 140 -9.13 -1.77 -21.15
C GLU A 140 -8.76 -1.90 -19.67
N ASP A 141 -8.05 -0.91 -19.13
CA ASP A 141 -7.62 -0.84 -17.73
C ASP A 141 -8.56 -0.01 -16.85
N ALA A 142 -9.55 0.66 -17.45
CA ALA A 142 -10.52 1.47 -16.73
C ALA A 142 -11.50 0.60 -15.91
N ALA A 143 -11.87 1.08 -14.75
CA ALA A 143 -12.86 0.41 -13.88
C ALA A 143 -14.30 0.61 -14.39
N CYS A 144 -14.55 1.69 -15.11
CA CYS A 144 -15.83 2.07 -15.73
C CYS A 144 -15.56 3.00 -16.94
N ASP A 145 -16.59 3.29 -17.72
CA ASP A 145 -16.50 4.07 -18.97
C ASP A 145 -15.99 5.51 -18.75
N ASP A 146 -16.25 6.08 -17.58
CA ASP A 146 -15.75 7.41 -17.17
C ASP A 146 -14.91 7.27 -15.90
N ASP A 147 -13.72 6.68 -16.05
CA ASP A 147 -12.76 6.51 -14.96
C ASP A 147 -11.88 7.77 -14.83
N ASP A 148 -12.50 8.85 -14.41
CA ASP A 148 -11.84 10.12 -14.09
C ASP A 148 -11.17 10.09 -12.71
N SER A 149 -10.44 11.14 -12.38
CA SER A 149 -9.74 11.28 -11.10
C SER A 149 -9.87 12.69 -10.54
N ARG A 150 -10.10 12.77 -9.24
CA ARG A 150 -10.08 14.05 -8.50
C ARG A 150 -8.67 14.50 -8.12
N PHE A 151 -7.63 13.76 -8.45
CA PHE A 151 -6.26 14.01 -7.99
C PHE A 151 -5.43 14.69 -9.07
N GLY A 152 -4.63 15.70 -8.65
CA GLY A 152 -3.71 16.40 -9.53
C GLY A 152 -4.40 17.34 -10.52
N PHE A 153 -3.62 17.86 -11.45
CA PHE A 153 -4.06 18.85 -12.45
C PHE A 153 -4.23 18.18 -13.82
N SER A 154 -5.38 18.39 -14.45
CA SER A 154 -5.67 17.85 -15.79
C SER A 154 -4.97 18.65 -16.89
N PHE A 155 -4.31 17.91 -17.79
CA PHE A 155 -3.71 18.51 -18.97
C PHE A 155 -4.78 18.88 -20.01
N GLU A 156 -5.79 18.05 -20.19
CA GLU A 156 -6.85 18.23 -21.19
C GLU A 156 -7.74 19.45 -20.89
N SER A 157 -7.97 19.75 -19.61
CA SER A 157 -8.72 20.94 -19.21
C SER A 157 -7.88 22.22 -19.21
N GLY A 158 -6.56 22.12 -19.39
CA GLY A 158 -5.62 23.23 -19.28
C GLY A 158 -5.22 23.60 -17.85
N GLU A 159 -5.71 22.88 -16.84
CA GLU A 159 -5.35 23.14 -15.43
C GLU A 159 -3.87 22.92 -15.16
N PHE A 160 -3.26 21.91 -15.79
CA PHE A 160 -1.84 21.60 -15.60
C PHE A 160 -0.97 22.78 -16.08
N GLN A 161 -1.24 23.32 -17.26
CA GLN A 161 -0.52 24.47 -17.81
C GLN A 161 -0.74 25.73 -16.96
N GLN A 162 -1.96 25.93 -16.44
CA GLN A 162 -2.26 27.03 -15.53
C GLN A 162 -1.49 26.90 -14.21
N ALA A 163 -1.39 25.68 -13.66
CA ALA A 163 -0.63 25.41 -12.45
C ALA A 163 0.86 25.69 -12.65
N LEU A 164 1.46 25.23 -13.74
CA LEU A 164 2.86 25.52 -14.11
C LEU A 164 3.11 27.02 -14.18
N LYS A 165 2.24 27.76 -14.90
CA LYS A 165 2.33 29.23 -15.02
C LYS A 165 2.24 29.93 -13.65
N LYS A 166 1.33 29.46 -12.79
CA LYS A 166 1.13 30.03 -11.47
C LYS A 166 2.32 29.77 -10.55
N ILE A 167 2.89 28.58 -10.57
CA ILE A 167 4.12 28.22 -9.82
C ILE A 167 5.29 29.08 -10.30
N SER A 168 5.52 29.15 -11.62
CA SER A 168 6.58 29.96 -12.20
C SER A 168 6.48 31.45 -11.81
N SER A 169 5.27 31.99 -11.62
CA SER A 169 5.06 33.38 -11.18
C SER A 169 5.51 33.66 -9.75
N ILE A 170 5.83 32.64 -8.94
CA ILE A 170 6.31 32.81 -7.56
C ILE A 170 7.79 33.21 -7.53
N GLY A 171 8.57 32.85 -8.54
CA GLY A 171 9.92 33.34 -8.84
C GLY A 171 11.07 32.61 -8.13
N ASN A 172 10.81 31.83 -7.07
CA ASN A 172 11.82 31.03 -6.38
C ASN A 172 11.41 29.56 -6.21
N ILE A 173 10.53 29.09 -7.08
CA ILE A 173 10.05 27.70 -7.11
C ILE A 173 10.26 27.13 -8.50
N ASP A 174 10.94 26.02 -8.58
CA ASP A 174 11.17 25.27 -9.80
C ASP A 174 10.38 23.96 -9.77
N VAL A 175 9.70 23.64 -10.88
CA VAL A 175 9.08 22.32 -11.06
C VAL A 175 10.14 21.38 -11.61
N VAL A 176 10.71 20.55 -10.71
CA VAL A 176 11.79 19.61 -11.02
C VAL A 176 11.31 18.16 -11.05
N GLY A 177 10.07 17.89 -10.67
CA GLY A 177 9.51 16.55 -10.62
C GLY A 177 8.11 16.45 -11.18
N LEU A 178 7.77 15.24 -11.61
CA LEU A 178 6.44 14.89 -12.07
C LEU A 178 5.94 13.64 -11.35
N HIS A 179 4.69 13.65 -10.88
CA HIS A 179 4.03 12.49 -10.29
C HIS A 179 2.83 12.10 -11.14
N SER A 180 2.74 10.83 -11.53
CA SER A 180 1.76 10.31 -12.49
C SER A 180 1.09 9.02 -12.03
N HIS A 181 0.58 9.00 -10.80
CA HIS A 181 -0.04 7.81 -10.23
C HIS A 181 -1.52 7.65 -10.56
N ARG A 182 -1.87 6.47 -11.08
CA ARG A 182 -3.24 5.90 -11.12
C ARG A 182 -3.19 4.40 -10.86
N GLU A 183 -4.16 3.88 -10.14
CA GLU A 183 -4.29 2.43 -9.95
C GLU A 183 -5.22 1.87 -11.06
N PRO A 184 -4.70 1.04 -11.99
CA PRO A 184 -5.50 0.43 -13.04
C PRO A 184 -6.23 -0.82 -12.52
N LYS A 185 -7.35 -1.18 -13.16
CA LYS A 185 -8.08 -2.41 -12.86
C LYS A 185 -7.22 -3.66 -13.07
N THR A 186 -6.45 -3.71 -14.15
CA THR A 186 -5.68 -4.90 -14.55
C THR A 186 -4.29 -4.96 -13.95
N ARG A 187 -3.69 -3.82 -13.61
CA ARG A 187 -2.27 -3.67 -13.21
C ARG A 187 -1.31 -4.27 -14.25
N SER A 188 -1.67 -4.17 -15.52
CA SER A 188 -0.90 -4.73 -16.63
C SER A 188 0.37 -3.91 -16.93
N VAL A 189 1.40 -4.54 -17.50
CA VAL A 189 2.58 -3.82 -18.03
C VAL A 189 2.16 -2.84 -19.13
N GLY A 190 1.16 -3.21 -19.94
CA GLY A 190 0.61 -2.38 -21.02
C GLY A 190 0.08 -1.04 -20.51
N PHE A 191 -0.64 -1.06 -19.39
CA PHE A 191 -1.13 0.16 -18.75
C PHE A 191 0.01 1.16 -18.47
N TYR A 192 1.08 0.72 -17.81
CA TYR A 192 2.20 1.61 -17.49
C TYR A 192 2.90 2.13 -18.74
N ARG A 193 3.01 1.32 -19.80
CA ARG A 193 3.53 1.77 -21.12
C ARG A 193 2.68 2.89 -21.70
N HIS A 194 1.34 2.75 -21.69
CA HIS A 194 0.42 3.77 -22.18
C HIS A 194 0.55 5.06 -21.37
N VAL A 195 0.55 4.96 -20.04
CA VAL A 195 0.72 6.13 -19.15
C VAL A 195 2.06 6.82 -19.39
N ILE A 196 3.17 6.08 -19.46
CA ILE A 196 4.51 6.66 -19.67
C ILE A 196 4.57 7.37 -21.02
N SER A 197 4.08 6.74 -22.09
CA SER A 197 4.06 7.35 -23.43
C SER A 197 3.21 8.62 -23.48
N TYR A 198 2.03 8.60 -22.87
CA TYR A 198 1.15 9.76 -22.77
C TYR A 198 1.80 10.90 -21.99
N VAL A 199 2.34 10.62 -20.81
CA VAL A 199 2.95 11.63 -19.93
C VAL A 199 4.24 12.18 -20.56
N ALA A 200 5.05 11.36 -21.23
CA ALA A 200 6.25 11.81 -21.95
C ALA A 200 5.92 12.86 -23.04
N ASN A 201 4.79 12.69 -23.73
CA ASN A 201 4.30 13.69 -24.69
C ASN A 201 3.96 15.01 -24.01
N ILE A 202 3.35 14.98 -22.82
CA ILE A 202 3.04 16.20 -22.03
C ILE A 202 4.32 16.88 -21.59
N VAL A 203 5.29 16.13 -21.08
CA VAL A 203 6.62 16.65 -20.67
C VAL A 203 7.26 17.40 -21.84
N SER A 204 7.23 16.83 -23.05
CA SER A 204 7.74 17.45 -24.27
C SER A 204 6.97 18.70 -24.65
N GLN A 205 5.63 18.66 -24.67
CA GLN A 205 4.78 19.80 -25.02
C GLN A 205 4.94 20.98 -24.05
N CYS A 206 5.10 20.69 -22.76
CA CYS A 206 5.30 21.69 -21.73
C CYS A 206 6.77 22.10 -21.54
N GLN A 207 7.70 21.48 -22.30
CA GLN A 207 9.15 21.72 -22.21
C GLN A 207 9.68 21.60 -20.77
N LEU A 208 9.20 20.57 -20.01
CA LEU A 208 9.62 20.35 -18.63
C LEU A 208 11.01 19.73 -18.57
N HIS A 209 11.84 20.26 -17.66
CA HIS A 209 13.12 19.68 -17.29
C HIS A 209 12.96 18.98 -15.94
N LEU A 210 13.05 17.64 -15.92
CA LEU A 210 12.77 16.84 -14.73
C LEU A 210 14.06 16.28 -14.13
N ASP A 211 14.23 16.42 -12.82
CA ASP A 211 15.21 15.70 -12.04
C ASP A 211 14.68 14.30 -11.68
N TYR A 212 13.36 14.17 -11.46
CA TYR A 212 12.72 12.92 -11.19
C TYR A 212 11.32 12.79 -11.82
N TRP A 213 10.96 11.54 -12.11
CA TRP A 213 9.61 11.17 -12.50
C TRP A 213 9.10 10.04 -11.61
N ASP A 214 8.07 10.32 -10.84
CA ASP A 214 7.39 9.38 -9.98
C ASP A 214 6.23 8.73 -10.74
N LEU A 215 6.38 7.42 -11.02
CA LEU A 215 5.42 6.61 -11.74
C LEU A 215 4.28 6.09 -10.85
N GLY A 216 4.39 6.34 -9.53
CA GLY A 216 3.44 5.86 -8.54
C GLY A 216 3.54 4.37 -8.26
N GLY A 217 2.45 3.80 -7.77
CA GLY A 217 2.35 2.40 -7.34
C GLY A 217 1.35 1.57 -8.16
N GLY A 218 0.70 0.59 -7.51
CA GLY A 218 -0.31 -0.26 -8.12
C GLY A 218 0.21 -1.57 -8.72
N PHE A 219 1.45 -1.97 -8.43
CA PHE A 219 2.08 -3.18 -8.96
C PHE A 219 1.60 -4.45 -8.24
N PHE A 220 1.63 -5.58 -8.96
CA PHE A 220 1.57 -6.89 -8.32
C PHE A 220 2.89 -7.17 -7.59
N GLY A 221 2.80 -7.88 -6.47
CA GLY A 221 3.94 -8.56 -5.87
C GLY A 221 4.24 -9.89 -6.59
N ILE A 222 5.22 -10.61 -6.08
CA ILE A 222 5.61 -11.92 -6.61
C ILE A 222 4.43 -12.88 -6.50
N MET A 223 3.87 -13.27 -7.66
CA MET A 223 2.70 -14.14 -7.76
C MET A 223 2.67 -14.84 -9.13
N SER A 224 2.38 -16.14 -9.13
CA SER A 224 2.23 -16.91 -10.37
C SER A 224 1.16 -16.31 -11.28
N GLY A 225 1.43 -16.22 -12.58
CA GLY A 225 0.50 -15.68 -13.58
C GLY A 225 0.31 -14.16 -13.55
N LYS A 226 1.11 -13.43 -12.75
CA LYS A 226 1.11 -11.96 -12.74
C LYS A 226 2.46 -11.43 -13.23
N PRO A 227 2.52 -10.17 -13.74
CA PRO A 227 3.78 -9.57 -14.14
C PRO A 227 4.79 -9.55 -13.01
N THR A 228 6.04 -9.86 -13.33
CA THR A 228 7.18 -9.74 -12.41
C THR A 228 7.67 -8.30 -12.33
N TYR A 229 8.47 -7.96 -11.31
CA TYR A 229 9.11 -6.65 -11.20
C TYR A 229 9.95 -6.33 -12.45
N GLN A 230 10.70 -7.33 -12.96
CA GLN A 230 11.49 -7.15 -14.17
C GLN A 230 10.64 -6.81 -15.40
N GLN A 231 9.48 -7.47 -15.57
CA GLN A 231 8.58 -7.18 -16.68
C GLN A 231 7.99 -5.76 -16.60
N TYR A 232 7.67 -5.28 -15.40
CA TYR A 232 7.27 -3.88 -15.22
C TYR A 232 8.38 -2.93 -15.61
N VAL A 233 9.60 -3.15 -15.10
CA VAL A 233 10.76 -2.29 -15.36
C VAL A 233 11.17 -2.30 -16.82
N ASP A 234 11.15 -3.45 -17.49
CA ASP A 234 11.37 -3.55 -18.92
C ASP A 234 10.33 -2.73 -19.70
N GLY A 235 9.05 -2.83 -19.30
CA GLY A 235 7.96 -2.05 -19.89
C GLY A 235 8.13 -0.54 -19.70
N PHE A 236 8.61 -0.08 -18.53
CA PHE A 236 8.92 1.34 -18.30
C PHE A 236 10.04 1.82 -19.20
N TYR A 237 11.14 1.07 -19.25
CA TYR A 237 12.31 1.42 -20.05
C TYR A 237 12.02 1.48 -21.54
N GLU A 238 11.20 0.54 -22.06
CA GLU A 238 10.79 0.50 -23.47
C GLU A 238 9.86 1.67 -23.84
N ALA A 239 8.96 2.07 -22.95
CA ALA A 239 8.04 3.17 -23.20
C ALA A 239 8.68 4.56 -23.00
N LEU A 240 9.80 4.64 -22.25
CA LEU A 240 10.44 5.90 -21.91
C LEU A 240 11.28 6.41 -23.10
N PRO A 241 11.03 7.65 -23.61
CA PRO A 241 11.86 8.25 -24.63
C PRO A 241 13.33 8.38 -24.18
N THR A 242 14.27 8.29 -25.11
CA THR A 242 15.71 8.40 -24.81
C THR A 242 16.06 9.68 -24.07
N SER A 243 15.39 10.79 -24.38
CA SER A 243 15.60 12.09 -23.72
C SER A 243 15.23 12.13 -22.23
N LEU A 244 14.45 11.16 -21.75
CA LEU A 244 14.02 11.07 -20.34
C LEU A 244 14.67 9.90 -19.58
N ARG A 245 15.60 9.17 -20.18
CA ARG A 245 16.26 8.01 -19.55
C ARG A 245 17.24 8.37 -18.43
N ASP A 246 17.73 9.60 -18.40
CA ASP A 246 18.63 10.11 -17.35
C ASP A 246 17.87 10.72 -16.16
N VAL A 247 16.55 10.83 -16.25
CA VAL A 247 15.69 11.28 -15.16
C VAL A 247 15.64 10.20 -14.08
N THR A 248 15.65 10.61 -12.81
CA THR A 248 15.49 9.66 -11.70
C THR A 248 14.08 9.05 -11.72
N ILE A 249 14.00 7.74 -11.84
CA ILE A 249 12.72 7.03 -11.80
C ILE A 249 12.36 6.65 -10.38
N VAL A 250 11.18 7.06 -9.95
CA VAL A 250 10.59 6.72 -8.66
C VAL A 250 9.41 5.80 -8.85
N VAL A 251 9.29 4.76 -8.01
CA VAL A 251 8.13 3.90 -7.95
C VAL A 251 7.64 3.81 -6.50
N GLU A 252 6.32 3.66 -6.32
CA GLU A 252 5.67 3.68 -5.01
C GLU A 252 4.96 2.36 -4.66
N PRO A 253 5.67 1.22 -4.66
CA PRO A 253 5.04 -0.03 -4.32
C PRO A 253 4.63 -0.07 -2.84
N GLY A 254 3.37 -0.39 -2.58
CA GLY A 254 2.87 -0.76 -1.26
C GLY A 254 2.51 -2.23 -1.25
N ASN A 255 1.39 -2.58 -1.88
CA ASN A 255 0.89 -3.96 -1.96
C ASN A 255 1.94 -4.95 -2.48
N ALA A 256 2.70 -4.58 -3.50
CA ALA A 256 3.74 -5.41 -4.08
C ALA A 256 4.83 -5.82 -3.06
N ILE A 257 5.11 -4.96 -2.09
CA ILE A 257 6.14 -5.20 -1.08
C ILE A 257 5.59 -5.95 0.13
N VAL A 258 4.43 -5.52 0.67
CA VAL A 258 4.03 -5.93 2.02
C VAL A 258 2.96 -7.03 2.05
N ALA A 259 2.19 -7.22 0.97
CA ALA A 259 1.05 -8.12 1.01
C ALA A 259 1.45 -9.56 1.34
N SER A 260 2.42 -10.13 0.61
CA SER A 260 2.86 -11.52 0.79
C SER A 260 3.68 -11.76 2.06
N ALA A 261 4.18 -10.69 2.67
CA ALA A 261 5.00 -10.79 3.87
C ALA A 261 4.20 -11.00 5.17
N PHE A 262 2.86 -10.97 5.12
CA PHE A 262 2.04 -11.16 6.31
C PHE A 262 1.06 -12.30 6.18
N ASP A 263 0.99 -13.08 7.26
CA ASP A 263 -0.07 -14.02 7.54
C ASP A 263 -0.95 -13.51 8.69
N TYR A 264 -2.22 -13.93 8.69
CA TYR A 264 -3.14 -13.76 9.81
C TYR A 264 -3.63 -15.12 10.28
N ARG A 265 -3.64 -15.32 11.59
CA ARG A 265 -4.04 -16.59 12.23
C ARG A 265 -5.20 -16.35 13.14
N MET A 266 -6.22 -17.18 13.05
CA MET A 266 -7.35 -17.24 13.96
C MET A 266 -7.69 -18.67 14.33
N GLU A 267 -8.19 -18.89 15.54
CA GLU A 267 -8.56 -20.20 16.09
C GLU A 267 -10.05 -20.43 15.94
N VAL A 268 -10.42 -21.66 15.62
CA VAL A 268 -11.79 -22.14 15.71
C VAL A 268 -12.16 -22.29 17.19
N ILE A 269 -13.16 -21.52 17.65
CA ILE A 269 -13.58 -21.52 19.06
C ILE A 269 -14.86 -22.31 19.30
N ASP A 270 -15.71 -22.45 18.28
CA ASP A 270 -16.98 -23.18 18.38
C ASP A 270 -17.46 -23.68 17.01
N VAL A 271 -18.24 -24.77 17.00
CA VAL A 271 -18.84 -25.34 15.80
C VAL A 271 -20.32 -25.66 16.05
N LYS A 272 -21.21 -25.10 15.23
CA LYS A 272 -22.66 -25.23 15.36
C LYS A 272 -23.29 -25.84 14.11
N HIS A 273 -24.20 -26.79 14.30
CA HIS A 273 -25.01 -27.35 13.22
C HIS A 273 -26.38 -26.67 13.21
N HIS A 274 -26.72 -26.03 12.12
CA HIS A 274 -27.97 -25.32 11.98
C HIS A 274 -28.42 -25.20 10.51
N ASP A 275 -29.70 -25.43 10.20
CA ASP A 275 -30.30 -25.28 8.89
C ASP A 275 -29.50 -25.88 7.71
N GLY A 276 -29.04 -27.13 7.88
CA GLY A 276 -28.30 -27.85 6.82
C GLY A 276 -26.90 -27.31 6.55
N LYS A 277 -26.30 -26.57 7.50
CA LYS A 277 -24.95 -26.05 7.44
C LYS A 277 -24.22 -26.23 8.77
N ILE A 278 -22.91 -26.19 8.70
CA ILE A 278 -22.02 -26.13 9.85
C ILE A 278 -21.45 -24.71 9.93
N TYR A 279 -21.70 -24.02 11.02
CA TYR A 279 -21.09 -22.71 11.29
C TYR A 279 -19.84 -22.92 12.15
N VAL A 280 -18.70 -22.56 11.58
CA VAL A 280 -17.40 -22.63 12.25
C VAL A 280 -17.08 -21.22 12.75
N CYS A 281 -17.22 -21.01 14.05
CA CYS A 281 -16.99 -19.72 14.69
C CYS A 281 -15.51 -19.58 15.10
N THR A 282 -14.90 -18.44 14.83
CA THR A 282 -13.49 -18.17 15.10
C THR A 282 -13.29 -16.99 16.05
N ASP A 283 -12.11 -16.85 16.63
CA ASP A 283 -11.72 -15.73 17.49
C ASP A 283 -11.26 -14.49 16.71
N GLY A 284 -11.13 -14.58 15.37
CA GLY A 284 -10.84 -13.46 14.48
C GLY A 284 -12.08 -12.90 13.79
N THR A 285 -11.90 -11.93 12.92
CA THR A 285 -12.99 -11.30 12.17
C THR A 285 -12.60 -11.02 10.71
N ARG A 286 -13.60 -10.97 9.84
CA ARG A 286 -13.40 -10.56 8.44
C ARG A 286 -12.80 -9.17 8.33
N ASN A 287 -13.10 -8.26 9.25
CA ASN A 287 -12.53 -6.91 9.29
C ASN A 287 -10.99 -6.92 9.29
N ASP A 288 -10.35 -7.92 9.91
CA ASP A 288 -8.89 -7.99 9.98
C ASP A 288 -8.23 -8.33 8.64
N VAL A 289 -8.92 -9.06 7.75
CA VAL A 289 -8.34 -9.57 6.48
C VAL A 289 -9.00 -8.99 5.24
N ASP A 290 -10.20 -8.45 5.36
CA ASP A 290 -11.00 -7.86 4.29
C ASP A 290 -11.90 -6.72 4.80
N PRO A 291 -11.33 -5.58 5.26
CA PRO A 291 -12.08 -4.47 5.86
C PRO A 291 -13.20 -3.90 4.99
N PHE A 292 -13.10 -4.08 3.67
CA PHE A 292 -14.14 -3.62 2.73
C PHE A 292 -15.20 -4.67 2.39
N PHE A 293 -15.08 -5.87 2.89
CA PHE A 293 -16.00 -6.99 2.62
C PHE A 293 -16.17 -7.31 1.12
N ARG A 294 -15.07 -7.19 0.35
CA ARG A 294 -15.08 -7.36 -1.11
C ARG A 294 -14.52 -8.69 -1.59
N LYS A 295 -13.73 -9.37 -0.75
CA LYS A 295 -13.12 -10.65 -1.14
C LYS A 295 -14.15 -11.78 -1.04
N THR A 296 -14.12 -12.66 -2.03
CA THR A 296 -14.93 -13.89 -2.08
C THR A 296 -14.11 -15.15 -1.84
N ASP A 297 -12.78 -15.02 -1.95
CA ASP A 297 -11.83 -16.10 -1.71
C ASP A 297 -10.54 -15.55 -1.08
N TYR A 298 -9.79 -16.45 -0.42
CA TYR A 298 -8.59 -16.14 0.35
C TYR A 298 -7.52 -17.18 0.09
N PHE A 299 -6.25 -16.78 0.05
CA PHE A 299 -5.13 -17.68 0.21
C PHE A 299 -5.12 -18.16 1.67
N LYS A 300 -5.34 -19.45 1.89
CA LYS A 300 -5.52 -19.99 3.24
C LYS A 300 -5.05 -21.42 3.39
N ASP A 301 -4.58 -21.74 4.57
CA ASP A 301 -4.26 -23.08 5.03
C ASP A 301 -4.91 -23.36 6.39
N PHE A 302 -4.90 -24.64 6.78
CA PHE A 302 -5.44 -25.11 8.04
C PHE A 302 -4.36 -25.86 8.84
N VAL A 303 -4.19 -25.50 10.10
CA VAL A 303 -3.36 -26.25 11.05
C VAL A 303 -4.31 -27.00 11.98
N LEU A 304 -4.47 -28.29 11.73
CA LEU A 304 -5.42 -29.14 12.45
C LEU A 304 -4.80 -29.68 13.74
N THR A 305 -5.55 -29.72 14.81
CA THR A 305 -5.13 -30.27 16.11
C THR A 305 -4.86 -31.77 16.03
N ASN A 306 -5.70 -32.52 15.29
CA ASN A 306 -5.58 -33.99 15.11
C ASN A 306 -5.71 -34.36 13.62
N PRO A 307 -4.68 -34.16 12.79
CA PRO A 307 -4.83 -34.30 11.34
C PRO A 307 -5.05 -35.76 10.86
N LYS A 308 -4.61 -36.78 11.64
CA LYS A 308 -4.69 -38.17 11.24
C LYS A 308 -6.07 -38.82 11.41
N GLU A 309 -6.94 -38.30 12.26
CA GLU A 309 -8.24 -38.84 12.63
C GLU A 309 -9.40 -37.94 12.25
N ARG A 310 -9.18 -37.05 11.27
CA ARG A 310 -10.13 -36.01 10.93
C ARG A 310 -11.21 -36.54 9.98
N PRO A 311 -12.50 -36.54 10.38
CA PRO A 311 -13.58 -36.87 9.46
C PRO A 311 -13.78 -35.79 8.41
N LEU A 312 -14.50 -36.16 7.35
CA LEU A 312 -15.02 -35.17 6.41
C LEU A 312 -16.37 -34.64 6.91
N ALA A 313 -16.61 -33.38 6.69
CA ALA A 313 -17.89 -32.75 7.04
C ALA A 313 -18.99 -33.22 6.08
N ASP A 314 -20.12 -33.63 6.60
CA ASP A 314 -21.29 -34.07 5.85
C ASP A 314 -22.08 -32.91 5.24
N LEU A 315 -21.91 -31.70 5.78
CA LEU A 315 -22.58 -30.46 5.36
C LEU A 315 -21.54 -29.38 5.01
N PRO A 316 -21.93 -28.35 4.24
CA PRO A 316 -21.10 -27.19 3.99
C PRO A 316 -20.74 -26.45 5.29
N GLN A 317 -19.46 -26.05 5.43
CA GLN A 317 -18.96 -25.32 6.58
C GLN A 317 -18.83 -23.82 6.25
N VAL A 318 -19.55 -22.96 6.97
CA VAL A 318 -19.48 -21.49 6.87
C VAL A 318 -18.52 -20.98 7.94
N ILE A 319 -17.38 -20.45 7.51
CA ILE A 319 -16.39 -19.87 8.42
C ILE A 319 -16.81 -18.44 8.76
N SER A 320 -17.06 -18.22 10.05
CA SER A 320 -17.59 -16.97 10.60
C SER A 320 -16.64 -16.37 11.61
N GLY A 321 -16.54 -15.03 11.59
CA GLY A 321 -15.78 -14.28 12.60
C GLY A 321 -16.51 -14.15 13.93
N LEU A 322 -15.86 -13.46 14.87
CA LEU A 322 -16.35 -13.29 16.25
C LEU A 322 -17.39 -12.16 16.40
N SER A 323 -17.59 -11.34 15.35
CA SER A 323 -18.43 -10.15 15.48
C SER A 323 -19.92 -10.49 15.48
N CYS A 324 -20.73 -9.57 16.01
CA CYS A 324 -22.20 -9.70 15.98
C CYS A 324 -22.85 -9.36 14.62
N LEU A 325 -22.04 -9.17 13.57
CA LEU A 325 -22.53 -8.89 12.22
C LEU A 325 -22.84 -10.20 11.49
N GLU A 326 -24.08 -10.39 11.03
CA GLU A 326 -24.50 -11.58 10.27
C GLU A 326 -23.68 -11.83 9.00
N TYR A 327 -23.04 -10.80 8.45
CA TYR A 327 -22.19 -10.89 7.28
C TYR A 327 -20.69 -10.97 7.61
N ASP A 328 -20.32 -11.12 8.89
CA ASP A 328 -18.94 -11.46 9.30
C ASP A 328 -18.66 -12.95 8.96
N ARG A 329 -18.76 -13.24 7.67
CA ARG A 329 -18.51 -14.54 7.06
C ARG A 329 -17.36 -14.40 6.08
N LEU A 330 -16.34 -15.23 6.25
CA LEU A 330 -15.12 -15.15 5.45
C LEU A 330 -15.26 -15.93 4.15
N PHE A 331 -15.56 -17.24 4.28
CA PHE A 331 -15.73 -18.15 3.13
C PHE A 331 -16.55 -19.38 3.53
N GLN A 332 -16.82 -20.25 2.56
CA GLN A 332 -17.49 -21.53 2.79
C GLN A 332 -16.65 -22.67 2.22
N LEU A 333 -16.56 -23.75 2.98
CA LEU A 333 -16.05 -25.04 2.52
C LEU A 333 -17.21 -25.93 2.09
N PRO A 334 -17.12 -26.68 0.97
CA PRO A 334 -18.15 -27.59 0.55
C PRO A 334 -18.27 -28.82 1.49
N ALA A 335 -19.40 -29.49 1.48
CA ALA A 335 -19.52 -30.82 2.06
C ALA A 335 -18.46 -31.75 1.46
N GLY A 336 -17.94 -32.69 2.26
CA GLY A 336 -16.80 -33.53 1.91
C GLY A 336 -15.43 -32.91 2.15
N SER A 337 -15.37 -31.64 2.60
CA SER A 337 -14.12 -31.03 3.09
C SER A 337 -13.77 -31.56 4.48
N VAL A 338 -12.50 -31.40 4.89
CA VAL A 338 -12.08 -31.73 6.26
C VAL A 338 -12.95 -30.99 7.28
N ALA A 339 -13.50 -31.70 8.28
CA ALA A 339 -14.31 -31.09 9.32
C ALA A 339 -13.43 -30.28 10.27
N LEU A 340 -13.69 -28.97 10.40
CA LEU A 340 -13.00 -28.10 11.36
C LEU A 340 -13.62 -28.26 12.75
N THR A 341 -12.78 -28.20 13.79
CA THR A 341 -13.18 -28.31 15.18
C THR A 341 -12.49 -27.29 16.07
N PRO A 342 -13.00 -26.99 17.26
CA PRO A 342 -12.33 -26.09 18.20
C PRO A 342 -10.86 -26.47 18.43
N GLY A 343 -10.00 -25.44 18.44
CA GLY A 343 -8.55 -25.55 18.52
C GLY A 343 -7.83 -25.63 17.16
N ASP A 344 -8.54 -25.84 16.04
CA ASP A 344 -7.93 -25.74 14.72
C ASP A 344 -7.60 -24.28 14.40
N ILE A 345 -6.50 -24.04 13.68
CA ILE A 345 -6.08 -22.70 13.26
C ILE A 345 -6.33 -22.53 11.76
N ILE A 346 -6.97 -21.45 11.40
CA ILE A 346 -7.07 -20.97 10.02
C ILE A 346 -6.01 -19.91 9.79
N VAL A 347 -5.16 -20.12 8.79
CA VAL A 347 -4.09 -19.20 8.41
C VAL A 347 -4.44 -18.54 7.10
N PHE A 348 -4.57 -17.22 7.09
CA PHE A 348 -4.75 -16.42 5.88
C PHE A 348 -3.41 -15.85 5.45
N HIS A 349 -3.05 -16.08 4.20
CA HIS A 349 -1.81 -15.57 3.61
C HIS A 349 -2.04 -14.29 2.82
N ARG A 350 -0.97 -13.53 2.59
CA ARG A 350 -0.97 -12.31 1.76
C ARG A 350 -1.90 -11.21 2.29
N VAL A 351 -1.90 -11.04 3.59
CA VAL A 351 -2.79 -10.10 4.28
C VAL A 351 -2.06 -8.84 4.82
N GLY A 352 -0.86 -8.53 4.31
CA GLY A 352 -0.08 -7.38 4.79
C GLY A 352 -0.56 -6.02 4.29
N ALA A 353 -1.34 -5.99 3.21
CA ALA A 353 -1.73 -4.75 2.54
C ALA A 353 -3.19 -4.38 2.81
N TYR A 354 -3.43 -3.14 3.25
CA TYR A 354 -4.77 -2.57 3.45
C TYR A 354 -5.68 -3.39 4.37
N THR A 355 -5.09 -4.06 5.35
CA THR A 355 -5.76 -4.80 6.42
C THR A 355 -5.66 -4.01 7.72
N MET A 356 -4.57 -4.12 8.47
CA MET A 356 -4.37 -3.39 9.72
C MET A 356 -4.50 -1.85 9.59
N ALA A 357 -4.20 -1.29 8.41
CA ALA A 357 -4.34 0.14 8.13
C ALA A 357 -5.79 0.60 7.94
N LEU A 358 -6.71 -0.33 7.65
CA LEU A 358 -8.13 -0.05 7.37
C LEU A 358 -9.10 -0.79 8.28
N SER A 359 -8.61 -1.70 9.13
CA SER A 359 -9.45 -2.48 10.05
C SER A 359 -10.09 -1.55 11.10
N PRO A 360 -11.42 -1.56 11.22
CA PRO A 360 -12.12 -0.79 12.26
C PRO A 360 -11.99 -1.45 13.62
N LEU A 361 -12.03 -0.65 14.69
CA LEU A 361 -12.13 -1.12 16.06
C LEU A 361 -13.60 -1.43 16.39
N PHE A 362 -14.12 -2.52 15.86
CA PHE A 362 -15.50 -2.94 16.07
C PHE A 362 -15.54 -4.16 16.97
N ILE A 363 -16.07 -4.00 18.19
CA ILE A 363 -16.24 -4.97 19.29
C ILE A 363 -14.95 -5.65 19.80
N HIS A 364 -13.85 -5.55 19.11
CA HIS A 364 -12.52 -5.99 19.57
C HIS A 364 -11.48 -4.94 19.21
N TYR A 365 -10.31 -5.03 19.83
CA TYR A 365 -9.18 -4.15 19.59
C TYR A 365 -8.16 -4.79 18.63
N PHE A 366 -7.15 -4.02 18.24
CA PHE A 366 -6.11 -4.54 17.36
C PHE A 366 -5.38 -5.73 17.97
N PRO A 367 -5.25 -6.86 17.24
CA PRO A 367 -4.59 -8.06 17.73
C PRO A 367 -3.07 -7.90 17.80
N ASN A 368 -2.40 -8.91 18.40
CA ASN A 368 -0.95 -9.01 18.41
C ASN A 368 -0.38 -9.04 16.98
N VAL A 369 0.80 -8.43 16.81
CA VAL A 369 1.60 -8.59 15.59
C VAL A 369 2.98 -9.11 15.99
N TYR A 370 3.36 -10.23 15.42
CA TYR A 370 4.67 -10.84 15.59
C TYR A 370 5.50 -10.67 14.32
N VAL A 371 6.81 -10.74 14.46
CA VAL A 371 7.73 -10.89 13.34
C VAL A 371 8.48 -12.22 13.48
N SER A 372 8.54 -12.97 12.40
CA SER A 372 9.43 -14.11 12.22
C SER A 372 10.70 -13.62 11.55
N SER A 373 11.82 -13.72 12.23
CA SER A 373 13.14 -13.31 11.77
C SER A 373 14.16 -14.42 11.97
N PRO A 374 15.38 -14.33 11.40
CA PRO A 374 16.44 -15.31 11.67
C PRO A 374 16.79 -15.47 13.15
N SER A 375 16.58 -14.42 13.96
CA SER A 375 16.78 -14.46 15.42
C SER A 375 15.62 -15.09 16.19
N GLY A 376 14.54 -15.49 15.51
CA GLY A 376 13.34 -16.07 16.09
C GLY A 376 12.11 -15.17 16.00
N LEU A 377 11.12 -15.53 16.80
CA LEU A 377 9.82 -14.86 16.84
C LEU A 377 9.82 -13.73 17.89
N LEU A 378 9.47 -12.51 17.47
CA LEU A 378 9.41 -11.33 18.32
C LEU A 378 8.02 -10.68 18.24
N LEU A 379 7.45 -10.27 19.38
CA LEU A 379 6.24 -9.44 19.43
C LEU A 379 6.59 -7.98 19.10
N ILE A 380 6.06 -7.44 17.99
CA ILE A 380 6.35 -6.09 17.52
C ILE A 380 5.19 -5.10 17.75
N ARG A 381 3.98 -5.59 17.94
CA ARG A 381 2.82 -4.83 18.43
C ARG A 381 2.02 -5.73 19.35
N LYS A 382 1.92 -5.32 20.63
CA LYS A 382 1.02 -5.98 21.57
C LYS A 382 -0.43 -5.68 21.20
N GLU A 383 -1.31 -6.65 21.42
CA GLU A 383 -2.75 -6.41 21.32
C GLU A 383 -3.16 -5.20 22.15
N TRP A 384 -4.08 -4.42 21.63
CA TRP A 384 -4.66 -3.31 22.38
C TRP A 384 -5.64 -3.82 23.43
N ASN A 385 -5.81 -3.01 24.46
CA ASN A 385 -6.81 -3.20 25.50
C ASN A 385 -7.56 -1.88 25.74
N GLU A 386 -8.45 -1.86 26.73
CA GLU A 386 -9.22 -0.69 27.10
C GLU A 386 -8.33 0.52 27.43
N ASN A 387 -7.16 0.32 28.04
CA ASN A 387 -6.24 1.40 28.36
C ASN A 387 -5.70 2.09 27.10
N ASN A 388 -5.44 1.34 26.03
CA ASN A 388 -5.05 1.92 24.74
C ASN A 388 -6.20 2.71 24.11
N PHE A 389 -7.42 2.20 24.22
CA PHE A 389 -8.61 2.80 23.61
C PHE A 389 -9.01 4.12 24.27
N ILE A 390 -8.89 4.23 25.59
CA ILE A 390 -9.28 5.43 26.33
C ILE A 390 -8.25 6.56 26.29
N ILE A 391 -7.01 6.31 25.78
CA ILE A 391 -5.99 7.35 25.67
C ILE A 391 -6.53 8.55 24.88
N GLY A 392 -6.45 9.75 25.46
CA GLY A 392 -6.92 10.99 24.85
C GLY A 392 -8.42 11.26 24.99
N ASN A 393 -9.16 10.40 25.67
CA ASN A 393 -10.56 10.63 26.00
C ASN A 393 -10.71 11.19 27.43
N ASN A 394 -11.64 12.11 27.59
CA ASN A 394 -12.10 12.60 28.90
C ASN A 394 -13.44 11.93 29.21
N TYR A 395 -13.61 11.32 30.38
CA TYR A 395 -14.84 10.64 30.81
C TYR A 395 -15.05 10.83 32.32
#